data_0f6701f903abe03527c76d5f56f446d4
#
_entry.id   0f6701f903abe03527c76d5f56f446d4
#
_cell.length_a   1.000
_cell.length_b   1.000
_cell.length_c   1.000
_cell.angle_alpha   90.00
_cell.angle_beta   90.00
_cell.angle_gamma   90.00
#
_symmetry.space_group_name_H-M   'P 1'
#
loop_
_entity.id
_entity.type
_entity.pdbx_description
1 polymer ?
#
loop_
_entity_poly.entity_id
_entity_poly.type
_entity_poly.pdbx_seq_one_letter_code
_entity_poly.pdbx_strand_id
1 'polypeptide(L)'
;ETRDSAAINPNPQSSDFIQKTIEYKSIYLQDEIEFTDSLNAIIGARYDDISNADSKTTFQAGVVQKLGENTRVRANYASGYRAPDIAELYVVAPLFKDGKRYGAEVINNFKPTAYDLKPEKSDTFELALANNFGNFNSEVVLFKTIVKDKIESVPYGTGGAKYYTSENLEKVNINGVELNMNYKLNDSFDTTFNLTYLDTEDKSTNKELTYTPNLSASLNLNYKIIDPLSLNTNIRYIGRQY
;
A
#
# COMPACT_ATOMS: atom_id res chain seq x y z
N GLU A 1 -8.61 15.30 11.83
CA GLU A 1 -7.15 15.33 12.01
C GLU A 1 -6.59 16.46 11.18
N THR A 2 -5.76 17.30 11.77
CA THR A 2 -5.05 18.38 11.07
C THR A 2 -3.57 17.98 10.99
N ARG A 3 -3.02 17.92 9.80
CA ARG A 3 -1.59 17.65 9.60
C ARG A 3 -0.90 18.91 9.14
N ASP A 4 -0.01 19.41 9.99
CA ASP A 4 0.88 20.51 9.67
C ASP A 4 2.24 19.95 9.24
N SER A 5 2.73 20.32 8.07
CA SER A 5 4.10 20.06 7.70
C SER A 5 4.74 21.31 7.12
N ALA A 6 5.94 21.62 7.58
CA ALA A 6 6.75 22.69 7.01
C ALA A 6 7.35 22.19 5.69
N ALA A 7 6.94 22.76 4.57
CA ALA A 7 7.62 22.56 3.30
C ALA A 7 8.89 23.41 3.28
N ILE A 8 10.00 22.83 2.81
CA ILE A 8 11.27 23.51 2.71
C ILE A 8 11.19 24.60 1.63
N ASN A 9 11.70 25.78 1.96
CA ASN A 9 11.73 26.97 1.11
C ASN A 9 12.29 26.73 -0.30
N PRO A 10 11.60 27.17 -1.36
CA PRO A 10 12.08 27.11 -2.74
C PRO A 10 13.34 27.91 -3.04
N ASN A 11 13.68 28.89 -2.20
CA ASN A 11 14.89 29.67 -2.35
C ASN A 11 15.83 29.43 -1.15
N PRO A 12 16.98 28.75 -1.32
CA PRO A 12 17.92 28.49 -0.22
C PRO A 12 18.52 29.74 0.40
N GLN A 13 18.27 30.92 -0.14
CA GLN A 13 18.69 32.21 0.39
C GLN A 13 17.59 32.95 1.17
N SER A 14 16.35 32.46 1.22
CA SER A 14 15.29 33.04 2.02
C SER A 14 14.93 32.13 3.20
N SER A 15 14.74 32.71 4.37
CA SER A 15 14.37 32.00 5.59
C SER A 15 12.86 31.67 5.68
N ASP A 16 12.10 31.90 4.63
CA ASP A 16 10.66 31.76 4.65
C ASP A 16 10.26 30.31 4.39
N PHE A 17 9.81 29.63 5.42
CA PHE A 17 9.19 28.32 5.30
C PHE A 17 7.78 28.46 4.73
N ILE A 18 7.46 27.72 3.67
CA ILE A 18 6.07 27.60 3.22
C ILE A 18 5.37 26.64 4.18
N GLN A 19 4.55 27.18 5.06
CA GLN A 19 3.68 26.39 5.92
C GLN A 19 2.36 26.12 5.19
N LYS A 20 1.98 24.85 5.08
CA LYS A 20 0.71 24.40 4.49
C LYS A 20 0.03 23.46 5.45
N THR A 21 -1.28 23.60 5.55
CA THR A 21 -2.14 22.75 6.39
C THR A 21 -3.15 22.02 5.50
N ILE A 22 -3.30 20.74 5.71
CA ILE A 22 -4.36 19.94 5.11
C ILE A 22 -5.30 19.47 6.23
N GLU A 23 -6.57 19.80 6.11
CA GLU A 23 -7.62 19.35 7.03
C GLU A 23 -8.26 18.08 6.49
N TYR A 24 -8.43 17.09 7.36
CA TYR A 24 -9.12 15.83 7.08
C TYR A 24 -10.34 15.72 7.98
N LYS A 25 -11.51 15.55 7.38
CA LYS A 25 -12.76 15.26 8.08
C LYS A 25 -13.33 13.98 7.50
N SER A 26 -13.70 13.03 8.35
CA SER A 26 -14.28 11.79 7.89
C SER A 26 -15.34 11.26 8.83
N ILE A 27 -16.30 10.57 8.23
CA ILE A 27 -17.32 9.78 8.93
C ILE A 27 -17.35 8.40 8.29
N TYR A 28 -17.49 7.36 9.10
CA TYR A 28 -17.66 6.01 8.61
C TYR A 28 -18.80 5.30 9.33
N LEU A 29 -19.40 4.34 8.63
CA LEU A 29 -20.38 3.40 9.16
C LEU A 29 -19.98 2.01 8.72
N GLN A 30 -20.06 1.05 9.64
CA GLN A 30 -19.78 -0.36 9.39
C GLN A 30 -20.79 -1.21 10.12
N ASP A 31 -21.22 -2.31 9.50
CA ASP A 31 -22.09 -3.30 10.08
C ASP A 31 -21.51 -4.71 9.87
N GLU A 32 -21.64 -5.55 10.87
CA GLU A 32 -21.25 -6.96 10.86
C GLU A 32 -22.51 -7.81 10.99
N ILE A 33 -22.79 -8.61 9.99
CA ILE A 33 -24.03 -9.35 9.84
C ILE A 33 -23.73 -10.85 9.97
N GLU A 34 -24.26 -11.47 11.00
CA GLU A 34 -24.24 -12.91 11.18
C GLU A 34 -25.49 -13.52 10.56
N PHE A 35 -25.36 -14.11 9.35
CA PHE A 35 -26.47 -14.78 8.68
C PHE A 35 -26.74 -16.16 9.28
N THR A 36 -25.68 -16.87 9.61
CA THR A 36 -25.68 -18.19 10.27
C THR A 36 -24.40 -18.35 11.09
N ASP A 37 -24.31 -19.41 11.91
CA ASP A 37 -23.09 -19.76 12.67
C ASP A 37 -21.85 -19.96 11.77
N SER A 38 -22.07 -20.19 10.48
CA SER A 38 -21.00 -20.44 9.49
C SER A 38 -20.83 -19.34 8.44
N LEU A 39 -21.77 -18.39 8.31
CA LEU A 39 -21.78 -17.36 7.28
C LEU A 39 -21.91 -15.98 7.91
N ASN A 40 -20.85 -15.19 7.84
CA ASN A 40 -20.79 -13.82 8.32
C ASN A 40 -20.42 -12.88 7.18
N ALA A 41 -20.95 -11.67 7.20
CA ALA A 41 -20.58 -10.61 6.28
C ALA A 41 -20.26 -9.31 7.03
N ILE A 42 -19.47 -8.47 6.38
CA ILE A 42 -19.17 -7.10 6.80
C ILE A 42 -19.45 -6.17 5.64
N ILE A 43 -20.10 -5.06 5.91
CA ILE A 43 -20.29 -3.96 4.95
C ILE A 43 -19.90 -2.65 5.60
N GLY A 44 -19.32 -1.74 4.84
CA GLY A 44 -18.96 -0.44 5.38
C GLY A 44 -18.86 0.61 4.29
N ALA A 45 -19.05 1.86 4.71
CA ALA A 45 -18.84 3.04 3.90
C ALA A 45 -18.14 4.12 4.73
N ARG A 46 -17.24 4.85 4.09
CA ARG A 46 -16.54 5.99 4.67
C ARG A 46 -16.62 7.16 3.73
N TYR A 47 -16.99 8.32 4.26
CA TYR A 47 -16.92 9.60 3.56
C TYR A 47 -15.74 10.41 4.09
N ASP A 48 -14.90 10.87 3.18
CA ASP A 48 -13.77 11.74 3.47
C ASP A 48 -13.94 13.08 2.78
N ASP A 49 -13.74 14.15 3.54
CA ASP A 49 -13.65 15.53 3.08
C ASP A 49 -12.27 16.07 3.41
N ILE A 50 -11.51 16.45 2.38
CA ILE A 50 -10.10 16.83 2.48
C ILE A 50 -9.92 18.19 1.82
N SER A 51 -9.33 19.15 2.53
CA SER A 51 -9.28 20.56 2.10
C SER A 51 -8.52 20.82 0.78
N ASN A 52 -7.67 19.89 0.33
CA ASN A 52 -6.87 20.01 -0.89
C ASN A 52 -7.28 19.03 -2.01
N ALA A 53 -8.43 18.38 -1.88
CA ALA A 53 -8.91 17.40 -2.85
C ALA A 53 -10.44 17.28 -2.81
N ASP A 54 -11.03 16.67 -3.83
CA ASP A 54 -12.46 16.39 -3.85
C ASP A 54 -12.85 15.40 -2.74
N SER A 55 -14.00 15.63 -2.11
CA SER A 55 -14.58 14.69 -1.16
C SER A 55 -14.87 13.34 -1.82
N LYS A 56 -14.71 12.24 -1.08
CA LYS A 56 -14.90 10.90 -1.62
C LYS A 56 -15.57 9.95 -0.63
N THR A 57 -16.48 9.13 -1.17
CA THR A 57 -16.99 7.97 -0.46
C THR A 57 -16.27 6.72 -0.92
N THR A 58 -15.80 5.92 0.03
CA THR A 58 -15.21 4.59 -0.18
C THR A 58 -16.07 3.53 0.47
N PHE A 59 -16.03 2.31 -0.08
CA PHE A 59 -16.85 1.19 0.35
C PHE A 59 -15.99 -0.02 0.66
N GLN A 60 -16.48 -0.86 1.57
CA GLN A 60 -15.95 -2.18 1.80
C GLN A 60 -17.10 -3.18 1.94
N ALA A 61 -16.87 -4.40 1.48
CA ALA A 61 -17.75 -5.53 1.68
C ALA A 61 -16.90 -6.80 1.79
N GLY A 62 -17.27 -7.66 2.72
CA GLY A 62 -16.60 -8.93 2.93
C GLY A 62 -17.57 -10.00 3.35
N VAL A 63 -17.24 -11.24 3.01
CA VAL A 63 -17.98 -12.42 3.44
C VAL A 63 -17.02 -13.50 3.87
N VAL A 64 -17.34 -14.17 4.97
CA VAL A 64 -16.61 -15.33 5.48
C VAL A 64 -17.56 -16.49 5.60
N GLN A 65 -17.23 -17.59 4.92
CA GLN A 65 -17.94 -18.87 5.02
C GLN A 65 -17.03 -19.90 5.67
N LYS A 66 -17.45 -20.46 6.82
CA LYS A 66 -16.81 -21.63 7.42
C LYS A 66 -17.24 -22.89 6.63
N LEU A 67 -16.28 -23.71 6.25
CA LEU A 67 -16.45 -24.99 5.58
C LEU A 67 -16.04 -26.10 6.55
N GLY A 68 -16.93 -26.43 7.49
CA GLY A 68 -16.63 -27.31 8.61
C GLY A 68 -15.86 -26.60 9.73
N GLU A 69 -15.13 -27.38 10.56
CA GLU A 69 -14.48 -26.86 11.76
C GLU A 69 -13.13 -26.17 11.49
N ASN A 70 -12.43 -26.59 10.44
CA ASN A 70 -11.03 -26.26 10.25
C ASN A 70 -10.76 -25.39 9.02
N THR A 71 -11.75 -25.16 8.17
CA THR A 71 -11.57 -24.44 6.91
C THR A 71 -12.52 -23.26 6.80
N ARG A 72 -12.04 -22.15 6.30
CA ARG A 72 -12.86 -20.99 5.96
C ARG A 72 -12.43 -20.39 4.61
N VAL A 73 -13.42 -19.93 3.88
CA VAL A 73 -13.23 -19.09 2.67
C VAL A 73 -13.65 -17.68 2.99
N ARG A 74 -12.89 -16.71 2.51
CA ARG A 74 -13.18 -15.28 2.65
C ARG A 74 -13.11 -14.63 1.28
N ALA A 75 -14.09 -13.79 0.96
CA ALA A 75 -14.05 -12.90 -0.19
C ALA A 75 -14.24 -11.46 0.29
N ASN A 76 -13.39 -10.55 -0.16
CA ASN A 76 -13.41 -9.14 0.21
C ASN A 76 -13.36 -8.24 -1.02
N TYR A 77 -14.02 -7.10 -0.91
CA TYR A 77 -13.86 -5.95 -1.78
C TYR A 77 -13.63 -4.71 -0.91
N ALA A 78 -12.70 -3.87 -1.31
CA ALA A 78 -12.50 -2.56 -0.71
C ALA A 78 -12.11 -1.53 -1.78
N SER A 79 -12.74 -0.37 -1.75
CA SER A 79 -12.30 0.80 -2.48
C SER A 79 -11.43 1.68 -1.58
N GLY A 80 -10.38 2.29 -2.16
CA GLY A 80 -9.46 3.19 -1.48
C GLY A 80 -9.40 4.55 -2.14
N TYR A 81 -8.99 5.54 -1.36
CA TYR A 81 -8.82 6.92 -1.79
C TYR A 81 -7.64 7.55 -1.04
N ARG A 82 -6.73 8.22 -1.77
CA ARG A 82 -5.60 8.95 -1.20
C ARG A 82 -5.46 10.30 -1.88
N ALA A 83 -5.67 11.38 -1.14
CA ALA A 83 -5.35 12.72 -1.62
C ALA A 83 -3.83 12.90 -1.73
N PRO A 84 -3.35 13.78 -2.65
CA PRO A 84 -1.95 14.18 -2.69
C PRO A 84 -1.49 14.73 -1.34
N ASP A 85 -0.30 14.36 -0.90
CA ASP A 85 0.25 14.89 0.34
C ASP A 85 0.94 16.25 0.14
N ILE A 86 1.33 16.88 1.25
CA ILE A 86 1.97 18.20 1.23
C ILE A 86 3.31 18.15 0.48
N ALA A 87 4.07 17.06 0.61
CA ALA A 87 5.35 16.93 -0.08
C ALA A 87 5.17 16.72 -1.59
N GLU A 88 4.16 15.98 -2.01
CA GLU A 88 3.83 15.81 -3.43
C GLU A 88 3.40 17.12 -4.10
N LEU A 89 2.76 18.01 -3.35
CA LEU A 89 2.25 19.30 -3.86
C LEU A 89 3.28 20.42 -3.74
N TYR A 90 4.00 20.55 -2.61
CA TYR A 90 4.70 21.79 -2.26
C TYR A 90 6.19 21.61 -1.96
N VAL A 91 6.74 20.39 -1.94
CA VAL A 91 8.14 20.20 -1.56
C VAL A 91 9.10 20.90 -2.52
N VAL A 92 10.17 21.45 -1.94
CA VAL A 92 11.40 21.80 -2.65
C VAL A 92 12.54 21.17 -1.86
N ALA A 93 13.10 20.09 -2.37
CA ALA A 93 14.16 19.37 -1.68
C ALA A 93 15.35 19.08 -2.61
N PRO A 94 16.58 19.21 -2.10
CA PRO A 94 17.75 18.71 -2.81
C PRO A 94 17.68 17.17 -2.89
N LEU A 95 18.08 16.61 -4.02
CA LEU A 95 18.31 15.18 -4.21
C LEU A 95 19.82 14.93 -4.31
N PHE A 96 20.23 13.66 -4.14
CA PHE A 96 21.63 13.28 -4.33
C PHE A 96 22.12 13.63 -5.75
N LYS A 97 23.37 14.08 -5.87
CA LYS A 97 24.03 14.43 -7.14
C LYS A 97 23.36 15.59 -7.91
N ASP A 98 23.17 16.71 -7.25
CA ASP A 98 22.69 17.98 -7.82
C ASP A 98 21.26 17.96 -8.39
N GLY A 99 20.47 16.90 -8.09
CA GLY A 99 19.04 16.86 -8.41
C GLY A 99 18.22 17.70 -7.43
N LYS A 100 17.00 18.08 -7.86
CA LYS A 100 16.00 18.72 -6.99
C LYS A 100 14.65 18.11 -7.23
N ARG A 101 13.88 17.95 -6.14
CA ARG A 101 12.46 17.56 -6.21
C ARG A 101 11.61 18.81 -5.98
N TYR A 102 10.63 19.00 -6.85
CA TYR A 102 9.63 20.05 -6.74
C TYR A 102 8.25 19.42 -6.65
N GLY A 103 7.43 19.89 -5.73
CA GLY A 103 6.03 19.52 -5.68
C GLY A 103 5.26 20.05 -6.90
N ALA A 104 4.15 19.39 -7.24
CA ALA A 104 3.37 19.71 -8.44
C ALA A 104 2.90 21.18 -8.47
N GLU A 105 2.44 21.72 -7.36
CA GLU A 105 2.01 23.13 -7.26
C GLU A 105 3.17 24.11 -7.43
N VAL A 106 4.39 23.74 -6.98
CA VAL A 106 5.57 24.56 -7.18
C VAL A 106 5.94 24.64 -8.67
N ILE A 107 5.86 23.52 -9.38
CA ILE A 107 6.13 23.50 -10.82
C ILE A 107 5.06 24.24 -11.60
N ASN A 108 3.80 24.15 -11.21
CA ASN A 108 2.68 24.86 -11.86
C ASN A 108 2.88 26.39 -11.83
N ASN A 109 3.54 26.93 -10.80
CA ASN A 109 3.92 28.35 -10.78
C ASN A 109 4.95 28.73 -11.87
N PHE A 110 5.76 27.78 -12.33
CA PHE A 110 6.74 27.98 -13.41
C PHE A 110 6.20 27.55 -14.79
N LYS A 111 5.25 26.62 -14.81
CA LYS A 111 4.57 26.12 -16.03
C LYS A 111 3.11 25.76 -15.71
N PRO A 112 2.19 26.72 -15.82
CA PRO A 112 0.81 26.62 -15.30
C PRO A 112 -0.09 25.54 -15.91
N THR A 113 0.38 24.66 -16.77
CA THR A 113 -0.44 23.64 -17.44
C THR A 113 0.05 22.22 -17.22
N ALA A 114 1.05 22.01 -16.36
CA ALA A 114 1.76 20.75 -16.39
C ALA A 114 1.23 19.68 -15.43
N TYR A 115 0.87 20.01 -14.19
CA TYR A 115 0.71 18.96 -13.15
C TYR A 115 -0.39 19.29 -12.16
N ASP A 116 -1.63 19.00 -12.55
CA ASP A 116 -2.79 19.03 -11.63
C ASP A 116 -2.94 17.64 -11.02
N LEU A 117 -2.41 17.44 -9.79
CA LEU A 117 -2.46 16.15 -9.14
C LEU A 117 -3.87 15.78 -8.70
N LYS A 118 -4.36 14.69 -9.24
CA LYS A 118 -5.62 14.06 -8.85
C LYS A 118 -5.38 13.08 -7.70
N PRO A 119 -6.36 12.89 -6.81
CA PRO A 119 -6.31 11.85 -5.81
C PRO A 119 -6.24 10.45 -6.43
N GLU A 120 -5.43 9.58 -5.83
CA GLU A 120 -5.42 8.16 -6.17
C GLU A 120 -6.73 7.49 -5.75
N LYS A 121 -7.17 6.55 -6.56
CA LYS A 121 -8.34 5.69 -6.28
C LYS A 121 -7.94 4.25 -6.49
N SER A 122 -8.35 3.38 -5.60
CA SER A 122 -8.08 1.95 -5.73
C SER A 122 -9.34 1.11 -5.53
N ASP A 123 -9.36 -0.02 -6.22
CA ASP A 123 -10.32 -1.10 -6.03
C ASP A 123 -9.52 -2.38 -5.79
N THR A 124 -9.73 -3.03 -4.63
CA THR A 124 -9.08 -4.28 -4.25
C THR A 124 -10.12 -5.38 -4.10
N PHE A 125 -9.85 -6.52 -4.73
CA PHE A 125 -10.62 -7.75 -4.63
C PHE A 125 -9.72 -8.84 -4.08
N GLU A 126 -10.21 -9.60 -3.10
CA GLU A 126 -9.48 -10.69 -2.47
C GLU A 126 -10.35 -11.93 -2.35
N LEU A 127 -9.72 -13.09 -2.53
CA LEU A 127 -10.28 -14.39 -2.22
C LEU A 127 -9.24 -15.17 -1.40
N ALA A 128 -9.63 -15.61 -0.22
CA ALA A 128 -8.75 -16.33 0.69
C ALA A 128 -9.32 -17.68 1.08
N LEU A 129 -8.45 -18.67 1.21
CA LEU A 129 -8.72 -19.97 1.79
C LEU A 129 -7.79 -20.15 2.99
N ALA A 130 -8.37 -20.32 4.17
CA ALA A 130 -7.61 -20.53 5.40
C ALA A 130 -7.99 -21.88 6.03
N ASN A 131 -6.97 -22.58 6.54
CA ASN A 131 -7.09 -23.84 7.24
C ASN A 131 -6.43 -23.80 8.61
N ASN A 132 -7.03 -24.45 9.60
CA ASN A 132 -6.50 -24.64 10.93
C ASN A 132 -6.66 -26.11 11.35
N PHE A 133 -5.59 -26.87 11.25
CA PHE A 133 -5.54 -28.28 11.62
C PHE A 133 -4.74 -28.48 12.90
N GLY A 134 -5.06 -27.73 13.97
CA GLY A 134 -4.40 -27.80 15.24
C GLY A 134 -2.96 -27.24 15.23
N ASN A 135 -2.00 -28.09 14.92
CA ASN A 135 -0.60 -27.68 14.87
C ASN A 135 -0.15 -27.10 13.51
N PHE A 136 -1.02 -27.09 12.50
CA PHE A 136 -0.77 -26.55 11.17
C PHE A 136 -1.85 -25.53 10.79
N ASN A 137 -1.43 -24.29 10.53
CA ASN A 137 -2.28 -23.23 10.00
C ASN A 137 -1.74 -22.81 8.65
N SER A 138 -2.63 -22.60 7.69
CA SER A 138 -2.28 -22.06 6.38
C SER A 138 -3.35 -21.10 5.87
N GLU A 139 -2.91 -20.09 5.13
CA GLU A 139 -3.79 -19.21 4.38
C GLU A 139 -3.18 -18.93 3.01
N VAL A 140 -3.99 -19.09 1.96
CA VAL A 140 -3.69 -18.64 0.61
C VAL A 140 -4.62 -17.50 0.29
N VAL A 141 -4.08 -16.38 -0.19
CA VAL A 141 -4.84 -15.21 -0.63
C VAL A 141 -4.51 -14.94 -2.09
N LEU A 142 -5.54 -14.86 -2.91
CA LEU A 142 -5.48 -14.33 -4.27
C LEU A 142 -6.05 -12.92 -4.24
N PHE A 143 -5.34 -11.95 -4.79
CA PHE A 143 -5.85 -10.59 -4.83
C PHE A 143 -5.57 -9.88 -6.15
N LYS A 144 -6.40 -8.88 -6.42
CA LYS A 144 -6.24 -7.94 -7.50
C LYS A 144 -6.53 -6.55 -7.01
N THR A 145 -5.54 -5.65 -7.17
CA THR A 145 -5.69 -4.22 -6.90
C THR A 145 -5.55 -3.43 -8.20
N ILE A 146 -6.50 -2.55 -8.45
CA ILE A 146 -6.50 -1.61 -9.55
C ILE A 146 -6.34 -0.23 -8.95
N VAL A 147 -5.23 0.46 -9.24
CA VAL A 147 -5.00 1.85 -8.82
C VAL A 147 -5.14 2.75 -10.03
N LYS A 148 -5.97 3.77 -9.93
CA LYS A 148 -6.14 4.84 -10.93
C LYS A 148 -5.53 6.12 -10.39
N ASP A 149 -5.00 6.93 -11.28
CA ASP A 149 -4.39 8.21 -10.95
C ASP A 149 -3.25 8.07 -9.91
N LYS A 150 -2.48 6.94 -9.93
CA LYS A 150 -1.39 6.70 -8.98
C LYS A 150 -0.36 7.80 -9.05
N ILE A 151 0.00 8.40 -7.91
CA ILE A 151 0.97 9.48 -7.83
C ILE A 151 2.39 8.89 -7.76
N GLU A 152 3.22 9.25 -8.73
CA GLU A 152 4.61 8.81 -8.82
C GLU A 152 5.57 9.98 -9.00
N SER A 153 6.81 9.78 -8.56
CA SER A 153 7.90 10.74 -8.79
C SER A 153 8.50 10.52 -10.17
N VAL A 154 8.38 11.49 -11.05
CA VAL A 154 8.85 11.43 -12.43
C VAL A 154 9.95 12.46 -12.70
N PRO A 155 10.90 12.18 -13.61
CA PRO A 155 11.87 13.17 -14.04
C PRO A 155 11.20 14.29 -14.82
N TYR A 156 11.64 15.53 -14.58
CA TYR A 156 11.11 16.74 -15.18
C TYR A 156 12.22 17.58 -15.82
N GLY A 157 11.94 18.14 -16.98
CA GLY A 157 12.84 19.04 -17.70
C GLY A 157 13.76 18.37 -18.73
N THR A 158 14.26 19.16 -19.66
CA THR A 158 15.23 18.76 -20.69
C THR A 158 16.60 19.40 -20.38
N GLY A 159 17.66 18.61 -20.54
CA GLY A 159 19.04 19.07 -20.26
C GLY A 159 19.60 18.51 -18.97
N GLY A 160 20.89 18.54 -18.75
CA GLY A 160 21.62 17.83 -17.69
C GLY A 160 21.22 18.09 -16.22
N ALA A 161 20.24 18.93 -15.94
CA ALA A 161 19.70 19.14 -14.60
C ALA A 161 18.67 18.06 -14.27
N LYS A 162 18.89 17.31 -13.18
CA LYS A 162 17.96 16.27 -12.72
C LYS A 162 16.91 16.87 -11.80
N TYR A 163 15.79 17.23 -12.40
CA TYR A 163 14.60 17.62 -11.64
C TYR A 163 13.60 16.48 -11.58
N TYR A 164 12.86 16.39 -10.47
CA TYR A 164 11.78 15.42 -10.29
C TYR A 164 10.55 16.15 -9.76
N THR A 165 9.38 15.65 -10.16
CA THR A 165 8.10 16.12 -9.64
C THR A 165 7.16 14.94 -9.43
N SER A 166 5.97 15.19 -8.90
CA SER A 166 4.92 14.18 -8.78
C SER A 166 3.94 14.31 -9.95
N GLU A 167 3.55 13.18 -10.53
CA GLU A 167 2.60 13.08 -11.62
C GLU A 167 1.68 11.88 -11.40
N ASN A 168 0.44 11.96 -11.92
CA ASN A 168 -0.47 10.81 -11.89
C ASN A 168 -0.17 9.87 -13.05
N LEU A 169 0.08 8.59 -12.74
CA LEU A 169 0.01 7.51 -13.71
C LEU A 169 -1.45 7.16 -13.99
N GLU A 170 -1.78 6.85 -15.24
CA GLU A 170 -3.15 6.60 -15.66
C GLU A 170 -3.80 5.46 -14.88
N LYS A 171 -3.13 4.31 -14.84
CA LYS A 171 -3.63 3.12 -14.17
C LYS A 171 -2.50 2.13 -13.88
N VAL A 172 -2.57 1.52 -12.71
CA VAL A 172 -1.68 0.42 -12.30
C VAL A 172 -2.54 -0.78 -11.92
N ASN A 173 -2.18 -1.96 -12.42
CA ASN A 173 -2.75 -3.24 -11.99
C ASN A 173 -1.73 -4.00 -11.16
N ILE A 174 -2.17 -4.59 -10.05
CA ILE A 174 -1.38 -5.45 -9.19
C ILE A 174 -2.19 -6.72 -8.97
N ASN A 175 -1.72 -7.84 -9.49
CA ASN A 175 -2.28 -9.15 -9.19
C ASN A 175 -1.29 -9.87 -8.25
N GLY A 176 -1.80 -10.59 -7.27
CA GLY A 176 -0.91 -11.25 -6.34
C GLY A 176 -1.45 -12.53 -5.74
N VAL A 177 -0.51 -13.32 -5.25
CA VAL A 177 -0.76 -14.51 -4.45
C VAL A 177 0.07 -14.42 -3.19
N GLU A 178 -0.56 -14.59 -2.05
CA GLU A 178 0.11 -14.72 -0.76
C GLU A 178 -0.12 -16.10 -0.18
N LEU A 179 0.92 -16.68 0.38
CA LEU A 179 0.87 -17.93 1.13
C LEU A 179 1.49 -17.71 2.50
N ASN A 180 0.72 -17.98 3.54
CA ASN A 180 1.17 -17.95 4.92
C ASN A 180 0.97 -19.34 5.52
N MET A 181 2.01 -19.88 6.15
CA MET A 181 1.97 -21.19 6.81
C MET A 181 2.67 -21.12 8.16
N ASN A 182 2.01 -21.67 9.17
CA ASN A 182 2.59 -21.85 10.50
C ASN A 182 2.48 -23.33 10.88
N TYR A 183 3.59 -23.92 11.29
CA TYR A 183 3.61 -25.30 11.70
C TYR A 183 4.35 -25.47 13.03
N LYS A 184 3.66 -26.00 14.03
CA LYS A 184 4.22 -26.37 15.31
C LYS A 184 4.44 -27.88 15.32
N LEU A 185 5.67 -28.30 15.06
CA LEU A 185 6.01 -29.73 15.02
C LEU A 185 5.85 -30.36 16.40
N ASN A 186 6.33 -29.65 17.44
CA ASN A 186 6.21 -30.03 18.86
C ASN A 186 6.45 -28.79 19.75
N ASP A 187 6.53 -28.98 21.06
CA ASP A 187 6.73 -27.87 22.02
C ASP A 187 8.12 -27.21 21.92
N SER A 188 9.06 -27.87 21.23
CA SER A 188 10.42 -27.35 21.06
C SER A 188 10.68 -26.78 19.67
N PHE A 189 9.84 -27.06 18.65
CA PHE A 189 10.10 -26.63 17.29
C PHE A 189 8.82 -26.10 16.61
N ASP A 190 8.90 -24.86 16.16
CA ASP A 190 7.90 -24.26 15.29
C ASP A 190 8.53 -23.52 14.10
N THR A 191 7.75 -23.37 13.04
CA THR A 191 8.18 -22.69 11.83
C THR A 191 7.07 -21.85 11.23
N THR A 192 7.45 -20.72 10.65
CA THR A 192 6.57 -19.85 9.86
C THR A 192 7.18 -19.65 8.48
N PHE A 193 6.40 -19.92 7.45
CA PHE A 193 6.76 -19.65 6.06
C PHE A 193 5.78 -18.64 5.46
N ASN A 194 6.29 -17.60 4.82
CA ASN A 194 5.51 -16.63 4.07
C ASN A 194 6.09 -16.51 2.65
N LEU A 195 5.20 -16.39 1.68
CA LEU A 195 5.55 -16.16 0.28
C LEU A 195 4.55 -15.15 -0.30
N THR A 196 5.06 -14.18 -1.05
CA THR A 196 4.26 -13.24 -1.84
C THR A 196 4.77 -13.24 -3.28
N TYR A 197 3.90 -13.49 -4.22
CA TYR A 197 4.13 -13.31 -5.64
C TYR A 197 3.27 -12.15 -6.15
N LEU A 198 3.89 -11.24 -6.93
CA LEU A 198 3.24 -10.08 -7.53
C LEU A 198 3.47 -10.07 -9.05
N ASP A 199 2.40 -9.83 -9.77
CA ASP A 199 2.40 -9.46 -11.18
C ASP A 199 1.85 -8.02 -11.28
N THR A 200 2.70 -7.09 -11.68
CA THR A 200 2.39 -5.65 -11.67
C THR A 200 2.53 -5.06 -13.06
N GLU A 201 1.65 -4.14 -13.40
CA GLU A 201 1.67 -3.48 -14.70
C GLU A 201 1.25 -2.00 -14.58
N ASP A 202 2.12 -1.11 -15.01
CA ASP A 202 1.77 0.27 -15.32
C ASP A 202 1.17 0.32 -16.74
N LYS A 203 -0.10 0.66 -16.83
CA LYS A 203 -0.85 0.67 -18.10
C LYS A 203 -0.44 1.79 -19.06
N SER A 204 0.24 2.82 -18.59
CA SER A 204 0.75 3.91 -19.44
C SER A 204 2.00 3.49 -20.20
N THR A 205 2.85 2.66 -19.58
CA THR A 205 4.14 2.23 -20.13
C THR A 205 4.19 0.77 -20.55
N ASN A 206 3.21 -0.05 -20.15
CA ASN A 206 3.18 -1.52 -20.25
C ASN A 206 4.42 -2.18 -19.63
N LYS A 207 4.91 -1.62 -18.51
CA LYS A 207 6.04 -2.14 -17.76
C LYS A 207 5.65 -2.53 -16.34
N GLU A 208 6.45 -3.39 -15.74
CA GLU A 208 6.36 -3.69 -14.32
C GLU A 208 6.66 -2.44 -13.46
N LEU A 209 6.11 -2.39 -12.26
CA LEU A 209 6.41 -1.32 -11.31
C LEU A 209 7.86 -1.40 -10.83
N THR A 210 8.51 -0.25 -10.77
CA THR A 210 9.87 -0.13 -10.22
C THR A 210 9.88 -0.39 -8.71
N TYR A 211 11.00 -0.87 -8.19
CA TYR A 211 11.21 -1.15 -6.75
C TYR A 211 10.20 -2.12 -6.13
N THR A 212 9.49 -2.90 -6.95
CA THR A 212 8.51 -3.89 -6.52
C THR A 212 9.00 -5.28 -6.90
N PRO A 213 9.52 -6.09 -5.95
CA PRO A 213 9.97 -7.45 -6.26
C PRO A 213 8.77 -8.33 -6.62
N ASN A 214 8.91 -9.09 -7.72
CA ASN A 214 7.86 -10.01 -8.17
C ASN A 214 7.69 -11.23 -7.27
N LEU A 215 8.72 -11.60 -6.50
CA LEU A 215 8.68 -12.71 -5.55
C LEU A 215 9.42 -12.34 -4.27
N SER A 216 8.79 -12.53 -3.14
CA SER A 216 9.42 -12.48 -1.84
C SER A 216 9.01 -13.68 -0.99
N ALA A 217 9.95 -14.21 -0.21
CA ALA A 217 9.67 -15.31 0.70
C ALA A 217 10.45 -15.14 2.00
N SER A 218 9.90 -15.63 3.09
CA SER A 218 10.60 -15.72 4.36
C SER A 218 10.31 -17.03 5.07
N LEU A 219 11.31 -17.57 5.73
CA LEU A 219 11.23 -18.75 6.57
C LEU A 219 11.81 -18.42 7.94
N ASN A 220 10.99 -18.55 8.98
CA ASN A 220 11.41 -18.44 10.36
C ASN A 220 11.39 -19.83 11.00
N LEU A 221 12.47 -20.20 11.67
CA LEU A 221 12.63 -21.44 12.39
C LEU A 221 12.93 -21.10 13.84
N ASN A 222 12.15 -21.63 14.77
CA ASN A 222 12.36 -21.50 16.20
C ASN A 222 12.58 -22.87 16.78
N TYR A 223 13.72 -23.06 17.44
CA TYR A 223 14.07 -24.31 18.08
C TYR A 223 14.55 -24.11 19.52
N LYS A 224 13.77 -24.61 20.46
CA LYS A 224 14.14 -24.67 21.87
C LYS A 224 14.99 -25.91 22.08
N ILE A 225 16.30 -25.71 22.25
CA ILE A 225 17.27 -26.80 22.44
C ILE A 225 17.14 -27.40 23.83
N ILE A 226 17.16 -26.54 24.85
CA ILE A 226 16.93 -26.84 26.27
C ILE A 226 16.40 -25.57 26.96
N ASP A 227 15.86 -25.66 28.17
CA ASP A 227 15.68 -24.48 29.03
C ASP A 227 17.05 -24.05 29.59
N PRO A 228 17.55 -22.84 29.41
CA PRO A 228 17.04 -21.62 28.81
C PRO A 228 17.58 -21.31 27.40
N LEU A 229 17.97 -22.27 26.56
CA LEU A 229 18.66 -22.09 25.30
C LEU A 229 17.70 -22.33 24.10
N SER A 230 17.51 -21.31 23.25
CA SER A 230 16.78 -21.44 22.01
C SER A 230 17.58 -20.88 20.81
N LEU A 231 17.35 -21.45 19.63
CA LEU A 231 17.88 -21.01 18.35
C LEU A 231 16.73 -20.45 17.51
N ASN A 232 16.88 -19.21 17.03
CA ASN A 232 15.96 -18.58 16.10
C ASN A 232 16.71 -18.28 14.80
N THR A 233 16.16 -18.72 13.68
CA THR A 233 16.74 -18.49 12.34
C THR A 233 15.71 -17.83 11.46
N ASN A 234 16.10 -16.75 10.78
CA ASN A 234 15.30 -16.07 9.77
C ASN A 234 16.04 -16.13 8.43
N ILE A 235 15.39 -16.66 7.41
CA ILE A 235 15.87 -16.71 6.04
C ILE A 235 14.90 -15.88 5.20
N ARG A 236 15.41 -14.90 4.44
CA ARG A 236 14.62 -14.06 3.55
C ARG A 236 15.16 -14.14 2.12
N TYR A 237 14.25 -14.29 1.19
CA TYR A 237 14.50 -14.16 -0.23
C TYR A 237 13.72 -12.95 -0.78
N ILE A 238 14.38 -12.13 -1.56
CA ILE A 238 13.78 -11.03 -2.33
C ILE A 238 14.19 -11.24 -3.77
N GLY A 239 13.21 -11.40 -4.64
CA GLY A 239 13.41 -11.60 -6.06
C GLY A 239 13.84 -10.32 -6.77
N ARG A 240 13.92 -10.41 -8.09
CA ARG A 240 14.30 -9.29 -8.94
C ARG A 240 13.28 -8.15 -8.83
N GLN A 241 13.79 -6.96 -8.82
CA GLN A 241 13.03 -5.70 -8.94
C GLN A 241 13.69 -4.82 -10.01
N TYR A 242 12.91 -4.03 -10.70
CA TYR A 242 13.33 -3.14 -11.78
C TYR A 242 13.57 -1.71 -11.29
#